data_adc197a87de0a62e6da91b75fb2d0818
#
_entry.id   adc197a87de0a62e6da91b75fb2d0818
#
_cell.length_a   1.000
_cell.length_b   1.000
_cell.length_c   1.000
_cell.angle_alpha   90.00
_cell.angle_beta   90.00
_cell.angle_gamma   90.00
#
_symmetry.space_group_name_H-M   'P 1'
#
loop_
_entity.id
_entity.type
_entity.pdbx_description
1 polymer ?
#
loop_
_entity_poly.entity_id
_entity_poly.type
_entity_poly.pdbx_seq_one_letter_code
_entity_poly.pdbx_strand_id
1 'polypeptide(L)'
;MSLDRAAREKLVRALAASMNEHAEELTSLDQAIGDGDHGLNMKRGFEAVLATLPGLADKSLPEMLKSIGMTLVMKVGGASGPLVGTFFMELGKALPEKPARADLVAATDQAINAVKARGRSEAGQKTLLDVLVPVQGVFAAGGDARAIAAEAAQAADRTTPMLATRGRASFLGERSIGHMDPGSRSASLLISAAVAALEFEAIS
;
A
#
# COMPACT_ATOMS: atom_id res chain seq x y z
N MET A 1 -11.97 16.36 -5.28
CA MET A 1 -11.00 16.04 -6.36
C MET A 1 -11.70 15.16 -7.39
N SER A 2 -11.58 15.45 -8.67
CA SER A 2 -12.04 14.55 -9.73
C SER A 2 -10.80 14.11 -10.49
N LEU A 3 -10.33 12.89 -10.26
CA LEU A 3 -9.30 12.30 -11.10
C LEU A 3 -9.93 12.03 -12.47
N ASP A 4 -9.44 12.67 -13.51
CA ASP A 4 -9.82 12.35 -14.87
C ASP A 4 -9.26 10.97 -15.29
N ARG A 5 -9.60 10.53 -16.49
CA ARG A 5 -9.14 9.25 -17.01
C ARG A 5 -7.60 9.17 -17.06
N ALA A 6 -6.95 10.23 -17.53
CA ALA A 6 -5.50 10.26 -17.68
C ALA A 6 -4.78 10.16 -16.31
N ALA A 7 -5.29 10.85 -15.30
CA ALA A 7 -4.76 10.76 -13.94
C ALA A 7 -4.95 9.35 -13.34
N ARG A 8 -6.09 8.70 -13.60
CA ARG A 8 -6.32 7.30 -13.19
C ARG A 8 -5.37 6.33 -13.88
N GLU A 9 -5.14 6.50 -15.19
CA GLU A 9 -4.14 5.71 -15.93
C GLU A 9 -2.73 5.92 -15.39
N LYS A 10 -2.34 7.18 -15.14
CA LYS A 10 -1.03 7.54 -14.57
C LYS A 10 -0.82 6.87 -13.21
N LEU A 11 -1.84 6.91 -12.34
CA LEU A 11 -1.79 6.27 -11.02
C LEU A 11 -1.55 4.76 -11.14
N VAL A 12 -2.37 4.04 -11.92
CA VAL A 12 -2.25 2.58 -12.06
C VAL A 12 -0.89 2.19 -12.63
N ARG A 13 -0.41 2.91 -13.65
CA ARG A 13 0.92 2.68 -14.23
C ARG A 13 2.04 2.91 -13.22
N ALA A 14 1.96 3.97 -12.42
CA ALA A 14 2.97 4.29 -11.43
C ALA A 14 3.04 3.21 -10.32
N LEU A 15 1.90 2.74 -9.83
CA LEU A 15 1.84 1.66 -8.84
C LEU A 15 2.46 0.36 -9.40
N ALA A 16 2.09 -0.01 -10.63
CA ALA A 16 2.61 -1.22 -11.27
C ALA A 16 4.11 -1.12 -11.58
N ALA A 17 4.57 0.04 -12.08
CA ALA A 17 5.98 0.30 -12.33
C ALA A 17 6.81 0.18 -11.06
N SER A 18 6.35 0.80 -9.96
CA SER A 18 7.03 0.74 -8.66
C SER A 18 7.19 -0.70 -8.15
N MET A 19 6.15 -1.53 -8.22
CA MET A 19 6.23 -2.92 -7.77
C MET A 19 7.10 -3.78 -8.69
N ASN A 20 7.13 -3.49 -9.98
CA ASN A 20 7.99 -4.20 -10.93
C ASN A 20 9.48 -3.85 -10.72
N GLU A 21 9.78 -2.57 -10.56
CA GLU A 21 11.14 -2.05 -10.39
C GLU A 21 11.79 -2.55 -9.09
N HIS A 22 11.01 -2.65 -8.00
CA HIS A 22 11.51 -3.04 -6.68
C HIS A 22 11.24 -4.52 -6.34
N ALA A 23 10.85 -5.35 -7.32
CA ALA A 23 10.50 -6.75 -7.04
C ALA A 23 11.66 -7.55 -6.45
N GLU A 24 12.89 -7.34 -6.92
CA GLU A 24 14.10 -8.02 -6.42
C GLU A 24 14.46 -7.55 -5.01
N GLU A 25 14.38 -6.24 -4.74
CA GLU A 25 14.58 -5.67 -3.41
C GLU A 25 13.61 -6.28 -2.40
N LEU A 26 12.32 -6.28 -2.73
CA LEU A 26 11.27 -6.84 -1.86
C LEU A 26 11.42 -8.35 -1.63
N THR A 27 11.86 -9.07 -2.66
CA THR A 27 12.18 -10.50 -2.55
C THR A 27 13.35 -10.74 -1.61
N SER A 28 14.43 -9.93 -1.73
CA SER A 28 15.61 -10.04 -0.86
C SER A 28 15.28 -9.73 0.60
N LEU A 29 14.46 -8.71 0.86
CA LEU A 29 13.98 -8.40 2.21
C LEU A 29 13.17 -9.56 2.81
N ASP A 30 12.30 -10.16 2.00
CA ASP A 30 11.48 -11.28 2.45
C ASP A 30 12.29 -12.57 2.64
N GLN A 31 13.34 -12.81 1.85
CA GLN A 31 14.26 -13.93 2.06
C GLN A 31 14.96 -13.88 3.43
N ALA A 32 15.21 -12.69 3.94
CA ALA A 32 15.86 -12.52 5.23
C ALA A 32 14.95 -12.90 6.43
N ILE A 33 13.63 -12.66 6.32
CA ILE A 33 12.69 -12.83 7.45
C ILE A 33 11.36 -13.51 7.07
N GLY A 34 11.27 -14.09 5.87
CA GLY A 34 10.06 -14.74 5.35
C GLY A 34 10.39 -15.95 4.47
N ASP A 35 9.63 -16.14 3.42
CA ASP A 35 9.80 -17.23 2.44
C ASP A 35 10.30 -16.77 1.06
N GLY A 36 10.60 -15.49 0.91
CA GLY A 36 11.26 -14.92 -0.28
C GLY A 36 10.34 -14.77 -1.49
N ASP A 37 9.04 -14.72 -1.31
CA ASP A 37 8.10 -14.63 -2.43
C ASP A 37 7.38 -13.28 -2.55
N HIS A 38 7.54 -12.37 -1.57
CA HIS A 38 6.78 -11.13 -1.47
C HIS A 38 6.93 -10.25 -2.72
N GLY A 39 8.15 -10.00 -3.18
CA GLY A 39 8.41 -9.15 -4.34
C GLY A 39 7.78 -9.69 -5.62
N LEU A 40 7.95 -10.98 -5.89
CA LEU A 40 7.36 -11.66 -7.04
C LEU A 40 5.83 -11.67 -6.99
N ASN A 41 5.26 -11.87 -5.81
CA ASN A 41 3.82 -11.83 -5.61
C ASN A 41 3.25 -10.44 -5.85
N MET A 42 3.87 -9.39 -5.31
CA MET A 42 3.47 -8.00 -5.53
C MET A 42 3.56 -7.61 -7.02
N LYS A 43 4.68 -7.91 -7.67
CA LYS A 43 4.87 -7.71 -9.10
C LYS A 43 3.74 -8.36 -9.90
N ARG A 44 3.51 -9.65 -9.73
CA ARG A 44 2.46 -10.40 -10.42
C ARG A 44 1.07 -9.79 -10.22
N GLY A 45 0.76 -9.36 -8.99
CA GLY A 45 -0.51 -8.73 -8.68
C GLY A 45 -0.71 -7.41 -9.41
N PHE A 46 0.28 -6.54 -9.40
CA PHE A 46 0.20 -5.23 -10.06
C PHE A 46 0.32 -5.32 -11.60
N GLU A 47 1.02 -6.30 -12.15
CA GLU A 47 0.97 -6.62 -13.58
C GLU A 47 -0.45 -7.04 -14.00
N ALA A 48 -1.13 -7.86 -13.19
CA ALA A 48 -2.51 -8.24 -13.46
C ALA A 48 -3.47 -7.04 -13.38
N VAL A 49 -3.26 -6.10 -12.45
CA VAL A 49 -3.99 -4.83 -12.42
C VAL A 49 -3.73 -4.02 -13.69
N LEU A 50 -2.47 -3.87 -14.09
CA LEU A 50 -2.08 -3.14 -15.30
C LEU A 50 -2.69 -3.75 -16.57
N ALA A 51 -2.79 -5.06 -16.65
CA ALA A 51 -3.42 -5.74 -17.80
C ALA A 51 -4.91 -5.39 -17.98
N THR A 52 -5.59 -4.96 -16.91
CA THR A 52 -6.99 -4.52 -16.94
C THR A 52 -7.17 -3.00 -17.11
N LEU A 53 -6.07 -2.26 -17.28
CA LEU A 53 -6.04 -0.80 -17.29
C LEU A 53 -7.09 -0.13 -18.20
N PRO A 54 -7.32 -0.55 -19.46
CA PRO A 54 -8.29 0.11 -20.33
C PRO A 54 -9.69 0.18 -19.69
N GLY A 55 -10.16 -0.94 -19.12
CA GLY A 55 -11.46 -0.99 -18.44
C GLY A 55 -11.46 -0.38 -17.04
N LEU A 56 -10.30 -0.30 -16.37
CA LEU A 56 -10.17 0.36 -15.07
C LEU A 56 -10.26 1.88 -15.18
N ALA A 57 -9.61 2.46 -16.18
CA ALA A 57 -9.54 3.90 -16.34
C ALA A 57 -10.90 4.53 -16.69
N ASP A 58 -11.83 3.75 -17.22
CA ASP A 58 -13.18 4.21 -17.55
C ASP A 58 -14.12 4.22 -16.32
N LYS A 59 -13.73 3.56 -15.22
CA LYS A 59 -14.51 3.52 -13.98
C LYS A 59 -14.36 4.80 -13.16
N SER A 60 -15.31 5.06 -12.27
CA SER A 60 -15.12 6.06 -11.21
C SER A 60 -13.95 5.67 -10.30
N LEU A 61 -13.35 6.64 -9.60
CA LEU A 61 -12.26 6.36 -8.66
C LEU A 61 -12.62 5.28 -7.62
N PRO A 62 -13.79 5.34 -6.96
CA PRO A 62 -14.22 4.30 -6.03
C PRO A 62 -14.29 2.91 -6.65
N GLU A 63 -14.84 2.80 -7.87
CA GLU A 63 -14.97 1.51 -8.56
C GLU A 63 -13.63 0.99 -9.06
N MET A 64 -12.75 1.88 -9.51
CA MET A 64 -11.38 1.53 -9.89
C MET A 64 -10.63 0.93 -8.71
N LEU A 65 -10.64 1.58 -7.55
CA LEU A 65 -9.97 1.10 -6.33
C LEU A 65 -10.52 -0.26 -5.88
N LYS A 66 -11.85 -0.44 -5.87
CA LYS A 66 -12.46 -1.75 -5.59
C LYS A 66 -11.98 -2.84 -6.54
N SER A 67 -11.93 -2.53 -7.84
CA SER A 67 -11.49 -3.47 -8.86
C SER A 67 -10.00 -3.83 -8.72
N ILE A 68 -9.13 -2.84 -8.40
CA ILE A 68 -7.73 -3.07 -8.06
C ILE A 68 -7.63 -4.03 -6.88
N GLY A 69 -8.33 -3.72 -5.78
CA GLY A 69 -8.32 -4.54 -4.58
C GLY A 69 -8.75 -5.99 -4.83
N MET A 70 -9.83 -6.20 -5.59
CA MET A 70 -10.27 -7.54 -5.98
C MET A 70 -9.23 -8.31 -6.80
N THR A 71 -8.58 -7.62 -7.75
CA THR A 71 -7.51 -8.23 -8.57
C THR A 71 -6.33 -8.63 -7.69
N LEU A 72 -5.92 -7.78 -6.76
CA LEU A 72 -4.81 -8.08 -5.84
C LEU A 72 -5.13 -9.27 -4.92
N VAL A 73 -6.34 -9.34 -4.36
CA VAL A 73 -6.77 -10.52 -3.57
C VAL A 73 -6.65 -11.82 -4.36
N MET A 74 -6.98 -11.79 -5.65
CA MET A 74 -6.97 -12.99 -6.49
C MET A 74 -5.59 -13.35 -7.03
N LYS A 75 -4.70 -12.39 -7.20
CA LYS A 75 -3.45 -12.56 -7.98
C LYS A 75 -2.18 -12.48 -7.13
N VAL A 76 -2.20 -11.76 -6.01
CA VAL A 76 -1.08 -11.71 -5.07
C VAL A 76 -1.16 -12.90 -4.14
N GLY A 77 -0.09 -13.68 -4.07
CA GLY A 77 0.01 -14.82 -3.17
C GLY A 77 0.23 -14.41 -1.70
N GLY A 78 0.22 -15.40 -0.82
CA GLY A 78 0.50 -15.22 0.60
C GLY A 78 -0.51 -14.34 1.33
N ALA A 79 -0.07 -13.74 2.43
CA ALA A 79 -0.90 -12.83 3.24
C ALA A 79 -1.03 -11.43 2.62
N SER A 80 -0.09 -11.01 1.75
CA SER A 80 -0.01 -9.67 1.19
C SER A 80 -1.21 -9.35 0.30
N GLY A 81 -1.65 -10.30 -0.54
CA GLY A 81 -2.82 -10.13 -1.40
C GLY A 81 -4.08 -9.75 -0.64
N PRO A 82 -4.52 -10.55 0.34
CA PRO A 82 -5.64 -10.20 1.19
C PRO A 82 -5.50 -8.87 1.92
N LEU A 83 -4.32 -8.49 2.40
CA LEU A 83 -4.12 -7.25 3.16
C LEU A 83 -4.13 -6.01 2.27
N VAL A 84 -3.28 -6.00 1.23
CA VAL A 84 -3.20 -4.88 0.28
C VAL A 84 -4.50 -4.76 -0.52
N GLY A 85 -5.07 -5.88 -0.93
CA GLY A 85 -6.35 -5.89 -1.63
C GLY A 85 -7.50 -5.36 -0.76
N THR A 86 -7.54 -5.72 0.54
CA THR A 86 -8.51 -5.17 1.50
C THR A 86 -8.37 -3.65 1.61
N PHE A 87 -7.14 -3.14 1.71
CA PHE A 87 -6.90 -1.69 1.76
C PHE A 87 -7.54 -0.97 0.56
N PHE A 88 -7.25 -1.42 -0.66
CA PHE A 88 -7.82 -0.81 -1.88
C PHE A 88 -9.34 -0.95 -1.96
N MET A 89 -9.87 -2.12 -1.61
CA MET A 89 -11.32 -2.36 -1.64
C MET A 89 -12.07 -1.46 -0.66
N GLU A 90 -11.61 -1.38 0.59
CA GLU A 90 -12.28 -0.58 1.62
C GLU A 90 -12.10 0.92 1.38
N LEU A 91 -10.93 1.34 0.88
CA LEU A 91 -10.73 2.71 0.40
C LEU A 91 -11.77 3.08 -0.68
N GLY A 92 -11.94 2.22 -1.69
CA GLY A 92 -12.92 2.44 -2.75
C GLY A 92 -14.39 2.35 -2.29
N LYS A 93 -14.69 1.61 -1.22
CA LYS A 93 -16.06 1.57 -0.65
C LYS A 93 -16.41 2.84 0.13
N ALA A 94 -15.42 3.42 0.80
CA ALA A 94 -15.62 4.58 1.67
C ALA A 94 -15.63 5.91 0.91
N LEU A 95 -15.10 5.96 -0.32
CA LEU A 95 -15.00 7.19 -1.09
C LEU A 95 -16.29 7.52 -1.84
N PRO A 96 -16.73 8.80 -1.86
CA PRO A 96 -17.71 9.28 -2.81
C PRO A 96 -17.11 9.42 -4.22
N GLU A 97 -17.94 9.60 -5.24
CA GLU A 97 -17.44 9.75 -6.63
C GLU A 97 -16.50 10.94 -6.84
N LYS A 98 -16.69 12.01 -6.10
CA LYS A 98 -15.88 13.23 -6.15
C LYS A 98 -15.38 13.55 -4.74
N PRO A 99 -14.37 12.83 -4.25
CA PRO A 99 -13.89 13.00 -2.88
C PRO A 99 -13.19 14.35 -2.69
N ALA A 100 -13.48 15.01 -1.58
CA ALA A 100 -12.61 16.05 -1.01
C ALA A 100 -11.47 15.41 -0.22
N ARG A 101 -10.50 16.22 0.20
CA ARG A 101 -9.39 15.74 1.05
C ARG A 101 -9.90 15.05 2.33
N ALA A 102 -10.91 15.64 2.98
CA ALA A 102 -11.48 15.06 4.19
C ALA A 102 -12.07 13.66 3.97
N ASP A 103 -12.69 13.43 2.80
CA ASP A 103 -13.21 12.10 2.46
C ASP A 103 -12.07 11.08 2.26
N LEU A 104 -10.96 11.51 1.64
CA LEU A 104 -9.77 10.68 1.47
C LEU A 104 -9.14 10.32 2.82
N VAL A 105 -9.03 11.29 3.74
CA VAL A 105 -8.53 11.07 5.10
C VAL A 105 -9.39 10.05 5.83
N ALA A 106 -10.70 10.23 5.84
CA ALA A 106 -11.64 9.33 6.50
C ALA A 106 -11.65 7.93 5.86
N ALA A 107 -11.63 7.85 4.53
CA ALA A 107 -11.62 6.58 3.80
C ALA A 107 -10.32 5.81 4.02
N THR A 108 -9.17 6.51 4.12
CA THR A 108 -7.89 5.87 4.42
C THR A 108 -7.89 5.30 5.84
N ASP A 109 -8.43 6.02 6.81
CA ASP A 109 -8.56 5.51 8.19
C ASP A 109 -9.43 4.24 8.23
N GLN A 110 -10.59 4.24 7.54
CA GLN A 110 -11.45 3.06 7.44
C GLN A 110 -10.73 1.88 6.77
N ALA A 111 -9.98 2.13 5.70
CA ALA A 111 -9.21 1.08 5.01
C ALA A 111 -8.13 0.49 5.92
N ILE A 112 -7.41 1.31 6.70
CA ILE A 112 -6.43 0.87 7.68
C ILE A 112 -7.10 0.00 8.76
N ASN A 113 -8.25 0.42 9.29
CA ASN A 113 -8.98 -0.34 10.31
C ASN A 113 -9.45 -1.70 9.75
N ALA A 114 -9.84 -1.78 8.49
CA ALA A 114 -10.15 -3.04 7.83
C ALA A 114 -8.93 -3.95 7.66
N VAL A 115 -7.76 -3.37 7.33
CA VAL A 115 -6.49 -4.13 7.27
C VAL A 115 -6.11 -4.67 8.64
N LYS A 116 -6.24 -3.87 9.72
CA LYS A 116 -6.03 -4.33 11.10
C LYS A 116 -6.92 -5.52 11.43
N ALA A 117 -8.20 -5.40 11.16
CA ALA A 117 -9.16 -6.48 11.40
C ALA A 117 -8.84 -7.74 10.58
N ARG A 118 -8.50 -7.58 9.29
CA ARG A 118 -8.16 -8.68 8.39
C ARG A 118 -6.89 -9.42 8.81
N GLY A 119 -5.84 -8.67 9.18
CA GLY A 119 -4.55 -9.19 9.61
C GLY A 119 -4.52 -9.59 11.09
N ARG A 120 -5.55 -9.21 11.87
CA ARG A 120 -5.55 -9.31 13.34
C ARG A 120 -4.27 -8.74 13.92
N SER A 121 -3.87 -7.56 13.43
CA SER A 121 -2.60 -6.91 13.76
C SER A 121 -2.79 -5.41 13.98
N GLU A 122 -1.82 -4.83 14.69
CA GLU A 122 -1.75 -3.40 14.98
C GLU A 122 -0.38 -2.85 14.55
N ALA A 123 -0.24 -1.52 14.53
CA ALA A 123 1.07 -0.89 14.43
C ALA A 123 1.95 -1.29 15.64
N GLY A 124 3.26 -1.34 15.44
CA GLY A 124 4.22 -1.82 16.44
C GLY A 124 4.53 -3.31 16.34
N GLN A 125 3.95 -4.02 15.37
CA GLN A 125 4.10 -5.46 15.21
C GLN A 125 4.99 -5.89 14.04
N LYS A 126 5.64 -4.93 13.38
CA LYS A 126 6.52 -5.10 12.22
C LYS A 126 5.75 -5.64 11.02
N THR A 127 4.83 -4.81 10.51
CA THR A 127 3.95 -5.11 9.37
C THR A 127 3.73 -3.85 8.52
N LEU A 128 3.04 -3.95 7.40
CA LEU A 128 2.64 -2.80 6.59
C LEU A 128 1.88 -1.71 7.40
N LEU A 129 1.25 -2.06 8.52
CA LEU A 129 0.57 -1.10 9.39
C LEU A 129 1.53 -0.11 10.06
N ASP A 130 2.79 -0.50 10.22
CA ASP A 130 3.85 0.36 10.75
C ASP A 130 4.21 1.51 9.81
N VAL A 131 3.78 1.43 8.55
CA VAL A 131 3.84 2.51 7.57
C VAL A 131 2.48 3.19 7.40
N LEU A 132 1.41 2.42 7.25
CA LEU A 132 0.10 2.98 6.95
C LEU A 132 -0.42 3.91 8.05
N VAL A 133 -0.23 3.54 9.32
CA VAL A 133 -0.74 4.31 10.46
C VAL A 133 -0.04 5.67 10.61
N PRO A 134 1.31 5.78 10.69
CA PRO A 134 1.96 7.08 10.80
C PRO A 134 1.75 7.96 9.56
N VAL A 135 1.73 7.38 8.36
CA VAL A 135 1.42 8.12 7.13
C VAL A 135 0.01 8.71 7.17
N GLN A 136 -0.98 7.96 7.67
CA GLN A 136 -2.34 8.48 7.88
C GLN A 136 -2.35 9.67 8.83
N GLY A 137 -1.53 9.65 9.89
CA GLY A 137 -1.38 10.79 10.81
C GLY A 137 -0.87 12.04 10.10
N VAL A 138 0.17 11.91 9.28
CA VAL A 138 0.70 13.03 8.46
C VAL A 138 -0.35 13.54 7.48
N PHE A 139 -1.06 12.63 6.81
CA PHE A 139 -2.11 12.98 5.86
C PHE A 139 -3.27 13.73 6.52
N ALA A 140 -3.73 13.26 7.67
CA ALA A 140 -4.79 13.88 8.45
C ALA A 140 -4.40 15.27 9.00
N ALA A 141 -3.12 15.45 9.34
CA ALA A 141 -2.56 16.73 9.78
C ALA A 141 -2.37 17.75 8.64
N GLY A 142 -2.73 17.41 7.40
CA GLY A 142 -2.60 18.31 6.25
C GLY A 142 -1.25 18.24 5.54
N GLY A 143 -0.43 17.23 5.81
CA GLY A 143 0.86 17.03 5.14
C GLY A 143 0.73 16.98 3.62
N ASP A 144 1.71 17.58 2.94
CA ASP A 144 1.82 17.57 1.48
C ASP A 144 2.37 16.23 0.95
N ALA A 145 2.47 16.09 -0.36
CA ALA A 145 3.01 14.91 -1.03
C ALA A 145 4.41 14.54 -0.53
N ARG A 146 5.26 15.54 -0.33
CA ARG A 146 6.64 15.34 0.14
C ARG A 146 6.69 14.83 1.56
N ALA A 147 5.89 15.41 2.46
CA ALA A 147 5.80 14.97 3.85
C ALA A 147 5.25 13.55 3.96
N ILE A 148 4.22 13.20 3.16
CA ILE A 148 3.64 11.86 3.11
C ILE A 148 4.67 10.83 2.62
N ALA A 149 5.37 11.10 1.52
CA ALA A 149 6.39 10.20 0.98
C ALA A 149 7.58 10.04 1.93
N ALA A 150 8.03 11.15 2.57
CA ALA A 150 9.11 11.11 3.54
C ALA A 150 8.76 10.27 4.76
N GLU A 151 7.54 10.45 5.32
CA GLU A 151 7.06 9.63 6.43
C GLU A 151 6.96 8.16 6.05
N ALA A 152 6.47 7.84 4.85
CA ALA A 152 6.36 6.46 4.38
C ALA A 152 7.73 5.77 4.33
N ALA A 153 8.77 6.45 3.82
CA ALA A 153 10.13 5.92 3.78
C ALA A 153 10.71 5.71 5.19
N GLN A 154 10.64 6.74 6.04
CA GLN A 154 11.13 6.67 7.41
C GLN A 154 10.40 5.62 8.25
N ALA A 155 9.09 5.46 8.05
CA ALA A 155 8.30 4.47 8.75
C ALA A 155 8.71 3.04 8.36
N ALA A 156 9.01 2.78 7.08
CA ALA A 156 9.57 1.50 6.65
C ALA A 156 10.94 1.23 7.30
N ASP A 157 11.83 2.24 7.32
CA ASP A 157 13.15 2.12 7.95
C ASP A 157 13.04 1.81 9.46
N ARG A 158 12.08 2.42 10.16
CA ARG A 158 11.84 2.17 11.59
C ARG A 158 11.45 0.73 11.92
N THR A 159 11.01 -0.05 10.93
CA THR A 159 10.73 -1.48 11.16
C THR A 159 11.99 -2.33 11.32
N THR A 160 13.15 -1.85 10.88
CA THR A 160 14.43 -2.59 10.93
C THR A 160 14.80 -3.04 12.36
N PRO A 161 14.83 -2.18 13.39
CA PRO A 161 15.15 -2.59 14.75
C PRO A 161 14.00 -3.30 15.49
N MET A 162 12.80 -3.42 14.89
CA MET A 162 11.64 -3.99 15.57
C MET A 162 11.73 -5.52 15.62
N LEU A 163 11.22 -6.09 16.71
CA LEU A 163 10.89 -7.51 16.81
C LEU A 163 9.57 -7.78 16.08
N ALA A 164 9.55 -8.74 15.15
CA ALA A 164 8.30 -9.14 14.51
C ALA A 164 7.44 -9.98 15.47
N THR A 165 6.20 -9.54 15.69
CA THR A 165 5.23 -10.26 16.51
C THR A 165 4.01 -10.73 15.70
N ARG A 166 3.99 -10.43 14.40
CA ARG A 166 2.97 -10.85 13.42
C ARG A 166 3.59 -11.23 12.09
N GLY A 167 2.80 -11.92 11.27
CA GLY A 167 3.25 -12.39 9.96
C GLY A 167 4.30 -13.51 10.05
N ARG A 168 4.91 -13.84 8.92
CA ARG A 168 5.91 -14.93 8.84
C ARG A 168 7.15 -14.64 9.66
N ALA A 169 7.62 -13.39 9.66
CA ALA A 169 8.80 -12.97 10.41
C ALA A 169 8.69 -13.25 11.91
N SER A 170 7.47 -13.31 12.47
CA SER A 170 7.27 -13.60 13.91
C SER A 170 7.76 -14.98 14.34
N PHE A 171 7.81 -15.95 13.41
CA PHE A 171 8.36 -17.29 13.71
C PHE A 171 9.89 -17.30 13.91
N LEU A 172 10.56 -16.24 13.50
CA LEU A 172 12.01 -16.10 13.66
C LEU A 172 12.41 -15.52 15.03
N GLY A 173 11.45 -14.93 15.78
CA GLY A 173 11.76 -14.26 17.04
C GLY A 173 12.79 -13.15 16.85
N GLU A 174 13.82 -13.12 17.69
CA GLU A 174 14.88 -12.09 17.67
C GLU A 174 15.66 -12.03 16.35
N ARG A 175 15.70 -13.12 15.57
CA ARG A 175 16.33 -13.12 14.24
C ARG A 175 15.61 -12.23 13.23
N SER A 176 14.40 -11.77 13.53
CA SER A 176 13.69 -10.78 12.72
C SER A 176 14.25 -9.36 12.90
N ILE A 177 15.00 -9.10 13.97
CA ILE A 177 15.61 -7.80 14.27
C ILE A 177 16.78 -7.55 13.31
N GLY A 178 16.95 -6.31 12.88
CA GLY A 178 18.02 -5.92 11.94
C GLY A 178 17.61 -5.99 10.46
N HIS A 179 16.40 -6.45 10.14
CA HIS A 179 15.87 -6.54 8.80
C HIS A 179 14.60 -5.69 8.66
N MET A 180 14.47 -4.93 7.57
CA MET A 180 13.25 -4.17 7.26
C MET A 180 12.10 -5.13 6.91
N ASP A 181 10.88 -4.80 7.33
CA ASP A 181 9.70 -5.58 6.94
C ASP A 181 9.37 -5.39 5.44
N PRO A 182 9.29 -6.48 4.64
CA PRO A 182 8.98 -6.37 3.21
C PRO A 182 7.59 -5.78 2.93
N GLY A 183 6.60 -6.04 3.81
CA GLY A 183 5.26 -5.45 3.71
C GLY A 183 5.27 -3.94 3.96
N SER A 184 6.03 -3.47 4.93
CA SER A 184 6.25 -2.05 5.18
C SER A 184 6.97 -1.38 4.01
N ARG A 185 7.99 -2.03 3.45
CA ARG A 185 8.70 -1.49 2.28
C ARG A 185 7.78 -1.36 1.07
N SER A 186 7.01 -2.39 0.75
CA SER A 186 6.06 -2.33 -0.37
C SER A 186 4.97 -1.28 -0.16
N ALA A 187 4.46 -1.11 1.07
CA ALA A 187 3.51 -0.04 1.39
C ALA A 187 4.13 1.35 1.18
N SER A 188 5.36 1.58 1.64
CA SER A 188 6.10 2.83 1.42
C SER A 188 6.27 3.14 -0.06
N LEU A 189 6.67 2.17 -0.86
CA LEU A 189 6.84 2.32 -2.31
C LEU A 189 5.52 2.65 -3.03
N LEU A 190 4.42 1.97 -2.66
CA LEU A 190 3.10 2.25 -3.23
C LEU A 190 2.60 3.65 -2.87
N ILE A 191 2.79 4.10 -1.63
CA ILE A 191 2.43 5.45 -1.20
C ILE A 191 3.24 6.48 -1.97
N SER A 192 4.55 6.32 -2.07
CA SER A 192 5.43 7.22 -2.82
C SER A 192 5.05 7.32 -4.29
N ALA A 193 4.75 6.18 -4.94
CA ALA A 193 4.29 6.14 -6.32
C ALA A 193 2.93 6.83 -6.50
N ALA A 194 2.00 6.64 -5.55
CA ALA A 194 0.68 7.25 -5.61
C ALA A 194 0.75 8.78 -5.47
N VAL A 195 1.48 9.32 -4.48
CA VAL A 195 1.58 10.76 -4.29
C VAL A 195 2.33 11.45 -5.42
N ALA A 196 3.36 10.81 -5.99
CA ALA A 196 4.06 11.31 -7.16
C ALA A 196 3.18 11.31 -8.42
N ALA A 197 2.35 10.28 -8.62
CA ALA A 197 1.47 10.20 -9.77
C ALA A 197 0.33 11.23 -9.72
N LEU A 198 -0.16 11.53 -8.52
CA LEU A 198 -1.31 12.40 -8.31
C LEU A 198 -0.96 13.90 -8.23
N GLU A 199 0.33 14.26 -8.25
CA GLU A 199 0.79 15.66 -8.09
C GLU A 199 0.02 16.35 -6.94
N PHE A 200 0.16 15.81 -5.74
CA PHE A 200 -0.68 16.08 -4.57
C PHE A 200 -0.70 17.57 -4.11
N GLU A 201 0.01 18.45 -4.83
CA GLU A 201 -0.02 19.91 -4.61
C GLU A 201 -1.35 20.57 -5.04
N ALA A 202 -2.16 19.87 -5.85
CA ALA A 202 -3.41 20.40 -6.38
C ALA A 202 -4.63 20.19 -5.46
N ILE A 203 -4.42 19.72 -4.23
CA ILE A 203 -5.52 19.41 -3.29
C ILE A 203 -5.46 20.40 -2.11
N SER A 204 -5.50 21.69 -2.44
CA SER A 204 -5.73 22.77 -1.47
C SER A 204 -7.22 23.10 -1.42
#